data_d82359048f0124826753e6ed0246d4bd
#
_entry.id   d82359048f0124826753e6ed0246d4bd
#
_cell.length_a   1.000
_cell.length_b   1.000
_cell.length_c   1.000
_cell.angle_alpha   90.00
_cell.angle_beta   90.00
_cell.angle_gamma   90.00
#
_symmetry.space_group_name_H-M   'P 1'
#
loop_
_entity.id
_entity.type
_entity.pdbx_description
1 polymer ?
#
loop_
_entity_poly.entity_id
_entity_poly.type
_entity_poly.pdbx_seq_one_letter_code
_entity_poly.pdbx_strand_id
1 'polypeptide(L)'
;VEALKEEAQTEFAYKNFGKPGKIIEKFKDDALGVTQIRFNNNVRLNIKQTDFSKDSILIGARVGTGMLSMPKGKPGLSVVTSAIFDAGGLKKHSSDELRRIFAGKTVTGSFSLGDDAFIYSGKTNQNDFADAMRLMTAYLVEPGFREEAFRQFNNQIDPIYNQITHTPMGVFQDRVDRFIKGNDYRSGFPKRP
;
A
#
# COMPACT_ATOMS: atom_id res chain seq x y z
N VAL A 1 -41.26 1.17 -7.85
CA VAL A 1 -39.89 1.58 -7.45
C VAL A 1 -39.75 1.09 -6.02
N GLU A 2 -39.19 -0.09 -5.81
CA GLU A 2 -38.84 -0.58 -4.48
C GLU A 2 -37.80 0.36 -3.89
N ALA A 3 -38.10 0.92 -2.72
CA ALA A 3 -37.12 1.70 -1.96
C ALA A 3 -35.92 0.81 -1.64
N LEU A 4 -34.74 1.21 -2.11
CA LEU A 4 -33.49 0.57 -1.72
C LEU A 4 -33.43 0.56 -0.18
N LYS A 5 -33.40 -0.63 0.42
CA LYS A 5 -33.17 -0.76 1.86
C LYS A 5 -31.86 -0.05 2.19
N GLU A 6 -31.90 0.93 3.09
CA GLU A 6 -30.69 1.49 3.70
C GLU A 6 -29.89 0.31 4.29
N GLU A 7 -28.81 -0.08 3.61
CA GLU A 7 -27.84 -0.99 4.20
C GLU A 7 -27.26 -0.32 5.44
N ALA A 8 -27.35 -0.98 6.57
CA ALA A 8 -26.78 -0.49 7.84
C ALA A 8 -25.31 -0.08 7.60
N GLN A 9 -24.95 1.16 8.01
CA GLN A 9 -23.59 1.64 7.92
C GLN A 9 -22.68 0.66 8.67
N THR A 10 -21.86 -0.05 7.93
CA THR A 10 -20.85 -0.96 8.50
C THR A 10 -19.79 -0.13 9.20
N GLU A 11 -19.62 -0.33 10.50
CA GLU A 11 -18.63 0.38 11.28
C GLU A 11 -17.23 -0.22 11.07
N PHE A 12 -16.17 0.62 11.06
CA PHE A 12 -14.80 0.15 10.93
C PHE A 12 -14.38 -0.70 12.12
N ALA A 13 -14.07 -1.98 11.88
CA ALA A 13 -13.86 -2.96 12.93
C ALA A 13 -12.49 -2.82 13.66
N TYR A 14 -11.53 -2.08 13.06
CA TYR A 14 -10.18 -1.96 13.61
C TYR A 14 -10.04 -0.69 14.44
N LYS A 15 -10.40 -0.76 15.71
CA LYS A 15 -10.36 0.37 16.64
C LYS A 15 -9.19 0.30 17.62
N ASN A 16 -8.64 -0.89 17.87
CA ASN A 16 -7.60 -1.14 18.85
C ASN A 16 -6.49 -2.01 18.27
N PHE A 17 -5.25 -1.56 18.39
CA PHE A 17 -4.04 -2.23 17.90
C PHE A 17 -3.07 -2.62 19.03
N GLY A 18 -3.57 -2.68 20.27
CA GLY A 18 -2.78 -3.05 21.43
C GLY A 18 -2.23 -1.86 22.21
N LYS A 19 -1.19 -2.12 23.01
CA LYS A 19 -0.60 -1.09 23.87
C LYS A 19 0.24 -0.11 23.04
N PRO A 20 0.15 1.20 23.31
CA PRO A 20 0.97 2.18 22.62
C PRO A 20 2.46 1.96 22.90
N GLY A 21 3.29 2.19 21.90
CA GLY A 21 4.74 2.17 22.03
C GLY A 21 5.24 3.30 22.93
N LYS A 22 6.35 3.04 23.65
CA LYS A 22 7.02 4.08 24.44
C LYS A 22 8.11 4.74 23.62
N ILE A 23 8.17 6.07 23.64
CA ILE A 23 9.25 6.83 23.03
C ILE A 23 10.53 6.59 23.83
N ILE A 24 11.60 6.16 23.17
CA ILE A 24 12.92 5.96 23.78
C ILE A 24 13.94 7.00 23.30
N GLU A 25 13.70 7.61 22.14
CA GLU A 25 14.58 8.62 21.56
C GLU A 25 13.75 9.65 20.79
N LYS A 26 14.11 10.93 20.90
CA LYS A 26 13.53 12.02 20.12
C LYS A 26 14.64 13.00 19.76
N PHE A 27 14.79 13.26 18.48
CA PHE A 27 15.78 14.19 17.92
C PHE A 27 15.11 15.16 16.96
N LYS A 28 15.51 16.42 16.98
CA LYS A 28 15.07 17.43 16.02
C LYS A 28 16.26 17.85 15.17
N ASP A 29 16.15 17.64 13.88
CA ASP A 29 17.08 18.13 12.89
C ASP A 29 16.58 19.49 12.41
N ASP A 30 17.21 20.57 12.91
CA ASP A 30 16.80 21.93 12.57
C ASP A 30 17.18 22.30 11.12
N ALA A 31 18.23 21.72 10.55
CA ALA A 31 18.65 21.97 9.17
C ALA A 31 17.63 21.42 8.17
N LEU A 32 17.07 20.27 8.45
CA LEU A 32 16.04 19.64 7.62
C LEU A 32 14.61 19.97 8.05
N GLY A 33 14.42 20.54 9.23
CA GLY A 33 13.10 20.80 9.83
C GLY A 33 12.34 19.50 10.14
N VAL A 34 13.05 18.42 10.49
CA VAL A 34 12.47 17.08 10.74
C VAL A 34 12.59 16.71 12.21
N THR A 35 11.47 16.23 12.78
CA THR A 35 11.50 15.57 14.10
C THR A 35 11.52 14.06 13.90
N GLN A 36 12.54 13.41 14.45
CA GLN A 36 12.73 11.96 14.43
C GLN A 36 12.41 11.39 15.82
N ILE A 37 11.59 10.35 15.84
CA ILE A 37 11.17 9.66 17.06
C ILE A 37 11.42 8.17 16.88
N ARG A 38 12.00 7.54 17.89
CA ARG A 38 12.16 6.09 17.96
C ARG A 38 11.36 5.53 19.13
N PHE A 39 10.62 4.47 18.86
CA PHE A 39 9.85 3.76 19.87
C PHE A 39 10.60 2.50 20.34
N ASN A 40 10.23 2.01 21.52
CA ASN A 40 10.83 0.81 22.13
C ASN A 40 10.67 -0.48 21.31
N ASN A 41 9.74 -0.52 20.37
CA ASN A 41 9.53 -1.61 19.40
C ASN A 41 10.30 -1.41 18.07
N ASN A 42 11.28 -0.49 18.06
CA ASN A 42 12.08 -0.09 16.90
C ASN A 42 11.33 0.62 15.76
N VAL A 43 10.05 0.94 15.91
CA VAL A 43 9.37 1.82 14.94
C VAL A 43 10.03 3.19 14.99
N ARG A 44 10.32 3.75 13.82
CA ARG A 44 10.86 5.11 13.66
C ARG A 44 9.80 5.97 12.99
N LEU A 45 9.55 7.14 13.54
CA LEU A 45 8.62 8.12 13.01
C LEU A 45 9.39 9.40 12.67
N ASN A 46 9.30 9.84 11.42
CA ASN A 46 9.81 11.11 10.96
C ASN A 46 8.64 12.04 10.68
N ILE A 47 8.68 13.23 11.27
CA ILE A 47 7.65 14.23 11.11
C ILE A 47 8.29 15.49 10.52
N LYS A 48 7.76 15.97 9.41
CA LYS A 48 8.11 17.25 8.82
C LYS A 48 6.86 18.09 8.63
N GLN A 49 6.82 19.25 9.25
CA GLN A 49 5.79 20.24 9.00
C GLN A 49 6.17 21.10 7.80
N THR A 50 5.25 21.31 6.89
CA THR A 50 5.43 22.13 5.68
C THR A 50 4.20 23.01 5.46
N ASP A 51 4.34 24.04 4.66
CA ASP A 51 3.28 24.97 4.24
C ASP A 51 2.88 24.79 2.77
N PHE A 52 3.35 23.71 2.12
CA PHE A 52 3.15 23.47 0.69
C PHE A 52 1.67 23.23 0.31
N SER A 53 0.89 22.70 1.23
CA SER A 53 -0.52 22.44 1.02
C SER A 53 -1.30 22.59 2.31
N LYS A 54 -2.31 23.47 2.27
CA LYS A 54 -3.19 23.71 3.42
C LYS A 54 -4.02 22.44 3.69
N ASP A 55 -4.16 22.10 4.97
CA ASP A 55 -4.98 20.98 5.47
C ASP A 55 -4.72 19.64 4.75
N SER A 56 -3.44 19.34 4.50
CA SER A 56 -3.02 18.11 3.84
C SER A 56 -1.92 17.43 4.63
N ILE A 57 -2.14 16.18 4.99
CA ILE A 57 -1.16 15.33 5.67
C ILE A 57 -0.85 14.15 4.77
N LEU A 58 0.41 14.01 4.41
CA LEU A 58 0.92 12.83 3.71
C LEU A 58 1.47 11.86 4.75
N ILE A 59 1.06 10.61 4.65
CA ILE A 59 1.53 9.54 5.53
C ILE A 59 2.20 8.46 4.71
N GLY A 60 3.23 7.84 5.26
CA GLY A 60 3.93 6.74 4.62
C GLY A 60 4.50 5.78 5.65
N ALA A 61 4.43 4.49 5.36
CA ALA A 61 5.11 3.46 6.12
C ALA A 61 6.02 2.66 5.19
N ARG A 62 7.25 2.40 5.64
CA ARG A 62 8.23 1.54 4.95
C ARG A 62 8.55 0.36 5.85
N VAL A 63 8.35 -0.85 5.35
CA VAL A 63 8.49 -2.09 6.12
C VAL A 63 9.27 -3.12 5.31
N GLY A 64 10.09 -3.90 5.99
CA GLY A 64 10.81 -5.01 5.37
C GLY A 64 11.85 -4.56 4.35
N THR A 65 12.04 -5.39 3.32
CA THR A 65 13.12 -5.27 2.32
C THR A 65 12.62 -5.26 0.87
N GLY A 66 11.31 -5.14 0.66
CA GLY A 66 10.72 -5.00 -0.67
C GLY A 66 11.12 -6.09 -1.65
N MET A 67 11.48 -5.67 -2.86
CA MET A 67 11.94 -6.57 -3.93
C MET A 67 13.18 -7.39 -3.56
N LEU A 68 14.02 -6.91 -2.63
CA LEU A 68 15.19 -7.65 -2.18
C LEU A 68 14.84 -9.01 -1.54
N SER A 69 13.66 -9.14 -0.94
CA SER A 69 13.19 -10.38 -0.30
C SER A 69 12.40 -11.30 -1.23
N MET A 70 12.20 -10.93 -2.50
CA MET A 70 11.43 -11.76 -3.43
C MET A 70 12.18 -13.08 -3.74
N PRO A 71 11.51 -14.23 -3.58
CA PRO A 71 12.14 -15.53 -3.80
C PRO A 71 12.36 -15.79 -5.30
N LYS A 72 13.54 -16.30 -5.67
CA LYS A 72 13.90 -16.62 -7.06
C LYS A 72 12.95 -17.61 -7.73
N GLY A 73 12.41 -18.57 -6.97
CA GLY A 73 11.53 -19.60 -7.50
C GLY A 73 10.07 -19.20 -7.71
N LYS A 74 9.71 -17.95 -7.45
CA LYS A 74 8.32 -17.45 -7.58
C LYS A 74 8.28 -16.16 -8.41
N PRO A 75 8.63 -16.22 -9.71
CA PRO A 75 8.51 -15.06 -10.59
C PRO A 75 7.02 -14.63 -10.63
N GLY A 76 6.77 -13.33 -10.58
CA GLY A 76 5.42 -12.80 -10.58
C GLY A 76 4.79 -12.62 -9.20
N LEU A 77 5.38 -13.12 -8.12
CA LEU A 77 4.87 -12.88 -6.77
C LEU A 77 4.72 -11.38 -6.47
N SER A 78 5.70 -10.57 -6.88
CA SER A 78 5.67 -9.11 -6.74
C SER A 78 4.50 -8.47 -7.47
N VAL A 79 4.23 -8.91 -8.70
CA VAL A 79 3.13 -8.40 -9.53
C VAL A 79 1.78 -8.75 -8.91
N VAL A 80 1.60 -10.02 -8.54
CA VAL A 80 0.36 -10.49 -7.91
C VAL A 80 0.14 -9.79 -6.58
N THR A 81 1.16 -9.71 -5.71
CA THR A 81 1.04 -9.05 -4.40
C THR A 81 0.63 -7.59 -4.56
N SER A 82 1.25 -6.85 -5.45
CA SER A 82 0.91 -5.45 -5.71
C SER A 82 -0.52 -5.28 -6.24
N ALA A 83 -0.98 -6.21 -7.10
CA ALA A 83 -2.32 -6.13 -7.68
C ALA A 83 -3.43 -6.48 -6.68
N ILE A 84 -3.20 -7.45 -5.80
CA ILE A 84 -4.26 -7.97 -4.93
C ILE A 84 -4.27 -7.36 -3.53
N PHE A 85 -3.23 -6.64 -3.11
CA PHE A 85 -3.13 -6.11 -1.76
C PHE A 85 -4.27 -5.14 -1.44
N ASP A 86 -4.39 -4.07 -2.22
CA ASP A 86 -5.44 -3.06 -2.02
C ASP A 86 -6.82 -3.61 -2.44
N ALA A 87 -6.90 -4.35 -3.54
CA ALA A 87 -8.14 -4.95 -4.04
C ALA A 87 -8.72 -5.99 -3.07
N GLY A 88 -7.88 -6.72 -2.33
CA GLY A 88 -8.30 -7.67 -1.31
C GLY A 88 -8.86 -7.04 -0.05
N GLY A 89 -8.67 -5.74 0.15
CA GLY A 89 -9.10 -5.04 1.37
C GLY A 89 -8.44 -5.58 2.63
N LEU A 90 -9.19 -5.65 3.72
CA LEU A 90 -8.76 -6.15 5.01
C LEU A 90 -9.45 -7.48 5.34
N LYS A 91 -8.95 -8.27 6.27
CA LYS A 91 -9.60 -9.52 6.68
C LYS A 91 -11.08 -9.33 7.03
N LYS A 92 -11.42 -8.26 7.77
CA LYS A 92 -12.78 -7.98 8.25
C LYS A 92 -13.61 -7.12 7.30
N HIS A 93 -13.00 -6.48 6.33
CA HIS A 93 -13.68 -5.57 5.39
C HIS A 93 -13.16 -5.79 3.97
N SER A 94 -14.08 -5.93 3.02
CA SER A 94 -13.76 -5.87 1.59
C SER A 94 -13.36 -4.45 1.17
N SER A 95 -12.76 -4.30 0.01
CA SER A 95 -12.43 -2.99 -0.55
C SER A 95 -13.68 -2.11 -0.77
N ASP A 96 -14.83 -2.74 -1.11
CA ASP A 96 -16.09 -2.04 -1.29
C ASP A 96 -16.68 -1.55 0.04
N GLU A 97 -16.59 -2.36 1.10
CA GLU A 97 -16.98 -1.95 2.45
C GLU A 97 -16.10 -0.80 2.94
N LEU A 98 -14.78 -0.86 2.72
CA LEU A 98 -13.87 0.22 3.09
C LEU A 98 -14.21 1.54 2.37
N ARG A 99 -14.56 1.47 1.07
CA ARG A 99 -15.03 2.66 0.33
C ARG A 99 -16.29 3.26 0.92
N ARG A 100 -17.24 2.42 1.38
CA ARG A 100 -18.47 2.89 2.04
C ARG A 100 -18.20 3.46 3.44
N ILE A 101 -17.38 2.78 4.24
CA ILE A 101 -17.01 3.20 5.61
C ILE A 101 -16.34 4.58 5.61
N PHE A 102 -15.46 4.83 4.63
CA PHE A 102 -14.72 6.09 4.51
C PHE A 102 -15.32 7.07 3.51
N ALA A 103 -16.56 6.84 3.04
CA ALA A 103 -17.25 7.78 2.16
C ALA A 103 -17.37 9.16 2.83
N GLY A 104 -17.03 10.21 2.08
CA GLY A 104 -17.05 11.60 2.58
C GLY A 104 -15.85 11.99 3.46
N LYS A 105 -14.90 11.09 3.72
CA LYS A 105 -13.66 11.35 4.44
C LYS A 105 -12.46 11.41 3.52
N THR A 106 -11.45 12.17 3.92
CA THR A 106 -10.13 12.19 3.25
C THR A 106 -9.25 11.11 3.87
N VAL A 107 -9.55 9.87 3.55
CA VAL A 107 -8.79 8.68 3.98
C VAL A 107 -8.41 7.89 2.75
N THR A 108 -7.18 8.10 2.28
CA THR A 108 -6.64 7.38 1.12
C THR A 108 -5.36 6.67 1.48
N GLY A 109 -5.11 5.57 0.83
CA GLY A 109 -3.86 4.85 0.96
C GLY A 109 -3.73 3.75 -0.08
N SER A 110 -2.51 3.47 -0.44
CA SER A 110 -2.16 2.42 -1.39
C SER A 110 -0.86 1.73 -1.00
N PHE A 111 -0.76 0.48 -1.42
CA PHE A 111 0.44 -0.31 -1.27
C PHE A 111 1.27 -0.25 -2.55
N SER A 112 2.58 -0.18 -2.38
CA SER A 112 3.54 -0.37 -3.47
C SER A 112 4.73 -1.20 -3.00
N LEU A 113 5.30 -1.94 -3.94
CA LEU A 113 6.50 -2.73 -3.71
C LEU A 113 7.70 -1.98 -4.27
N GLY A 114 8.48 -1.38 -3.37
CA GLY A 114 9.74 -0.72 -3.73
C GLY A 114 10.92 -1.71 -3.80
N ASP A 115 12.05 -1.24 -4.28
CA ASP A 115 13.24 -2.08 -4.41
C ASP A 115 13.71 -2.62 -3.04
N ASP A 116 13.69 -1.79 -2.01
CA ASP A 116 14.24 -2.06 -0.67
C ASP A 116 13.20 -2.03 0.47
N ALA A 117 11.92 -1.81 0.18
CA ALA A 117 10.86 -1.79 1.18
C ALA A 117 9.49 -2.11 0.59
N PHE A 118 8.60 -2.65 1.40
CA PHE A 118 7.17 -2.56 1.20
C PHE A 118 6.71 -1.18 1.66
N ILE A 119 5.99 -0.47 0.81
CA ILE A 119 5.62 0.93 1.03
C ILE A 119 4.10 1.05 1.07
N TYR A 120 3.58 1.64 2.14
CA TYR A 120 2.21 2.12 2.18
C TYR A 120 2.25 3.65 2.17
N SER A 121 1.51 4.26 1.27
CA SER A 121 1.41 5.71 1.13
C SER A 121 -0.04 6.15 1.20
N GLY A 122 -0.32 7.24 1.91
CA GLY A 122 -1.66 7.76 2.04
C GLY A 122 -1.69 9.27 2.18
N LYS A 123 -2.89 9.83 1.98
CA LYS A 123 -3.16 11.24 2.17
C LYS A 123 -4.41 11.39 3.03
N THR A 124 -4.38 12.37 3.93
CA THR A 124 -5.48 12.70 4.81
C THR A 124 -5.47 14.19 5.16
N ASN A 125 -6.41 14.61 5.99
CA ASN A 125 -6.48 15.93 6.62
C ASN A 125 -6.43 15.80 8.15
N GLN A 126 -6.49 16.91 8.86
CA GLN A 126 -6.42 16.91 10.33
C GLN A 126 -7.62 16.19 10.97
N ASN A 127 -8.82 16.34 10.42
CA ASN A 127 -10.05 15.76 10.97
C ASN A 127 -10.07 14.24 10.83
N ASP A 128 -9.58 13.72 9.70
CA ASP A 128 -9.63 12.29 9.34
C ASP A 128 -8.32 11.55 9.67
N PHE A 129 -7.33 12.23 10.26
CA PHE A 129 -6.00 11.67 10.52
C PHE A 129 -6.04 10.37 11.32
N ALA A 130 -6.86 10.32 12.38
CA ALA A 130 -6.97 9.13 13.21
C ALA A 130 -7.49 7.91 12.43
N ASP A 131 -8.46 8.12 11.53
CA ASP A 131 -9.02 7.06 10.70
C ASP A 131 -8.02 6.61 9.63
N ALA A 132 -7.27 7.53 9.03
CA ALA A 132 -6.21 7.20 8.08
C ALA A 132 -5.09 6.36 8.75
N MET A 133 -4.69 6.70 9.98
CA MET A 133 -3.71 5.92 10.74
C MET A 133 -4.24 4.54 11.12
N ARG A 134 -5.53 4.42 11.47
CA ARG A 134 -6.17 3.12 11.73
C ARG A 134 -6.20 2.26 10.48
N LEU A 135 -6.57 2.83 9.34
CA LEU A 135 -6.60 2.11 8.06
C LEU A 135 -5.20 1.62 7.66
N MET A 136 -4.20 2.49 7.70
CA MET A 136 -2.80 2.12 7.44
C MET A 136 -2.34 0.97 8.34
N THR A 137 -2.59 1.09 9.66
CA THR A 137 -2.19 0.06 10.62
C THR A 137 -2.92 -1.26 10.36
N ALA A 138 -4.22 -1.22 10.03
CA ALA A 138 -4.99 -2.41 9.68
C ALA A 138 -4.41 -3.12 8.44
N TYR A 139 -4.02 -2.39 7.40
CA TYR A 139 -3.37 -2.96 6.22
C TYR A 139 -2.01 -3.57 6.54
N LEU A 140 -1.24 -2.99 7.47
CA LEU A 140 0.07 -3.54 7.87
C LEU A 140 -0.05 -4.83 8.71
N VAL A 141 -1.15 -5.04 9.44
CA VAL A 141 -1.29 -6.18 10.36
C VAL A 141 -2.26 -7.25 9.86
N GLU A 142 -3.32 -6.88 9.14
CA GLU A 142 -4.38 -7.79 8.68
C GLU A 142 -4.86 -7.50 7.25
N PRO A 143 -3.96 -7.52 6.24
CA PRO A 143 -4.40 -7.44 4.84
C PRO A 143 -5.31 -8.62 4.49
N GLY A 144 -6.28 -8.38 3.60
CA GLY A 144 -7.34 -9.34 3.28
C GLY A 144 -6.88 -10.49 2.40
N PHE A 145 -6.09 -10.21 1.37
CA PHE A 145 -5.66 -11.19 0.35
C PHE A 145 -6.79 -12.11 -0.13
N ARG A 146 -7.95 -11.51 -0.44
CA ARG A 146 -9.16 -12.27 -0.79
C ARG A 146 -8.97 -13.01 -2.11
N GLU A 147 -9.50 -14.24 -2.18
CA GLU A 147 -9.48 -15.05 -3.38
C GLU A 147 -10.16 -14.37 -4.58
N GLU A 148 -11.19 -13.57 -4.31
CA GLU A 148 -11.87 -12.79 -5.33
C GLU A 148 -10.94 -11.78 -6.03
N ALA A 149 -10.11 -11.07 -5.28
CA ALA A 149 -9.13 -10.14 -5.85
C ALA A 149 -8.11 -10.88 -6.74
N PHE A 150 -7.69 -12.07 -6.31
CA PHE A 150 -6.81 -12.93 -7.11
C PHE A 150 -7.52 -13.41 -8.40
N ARG A 151 -8.77 -13.82 -8.31
CA ARG A 151 -9.57 -14.23 -9.48
C ARG A 151 -9.75 -13.08 -10.47
N GLN A 152 -10.06 -11.87 -9.97
CA GLN A 152 -10.17 -10.67 -10.81
C GLN A 152 -8.85 -10.33 -11.50
N PHE A 153 -7.74 -10.42 -10.77
CA PHE A 153 -6.41 -10.25 -11.36
C PHE A 153 -6.13 -11.28 -12.46
N ASN A 154 -6.42 -12.57 -12.21
CA ASN A 154 -6.23 -13.61 -13.20
C ASN A 154 -7.04 -13.39 -14.49
N ASN A 155 -8.24 -12.86 -14.38
CA ASN A 155 -9.06 -12.52 -15.56
C ASN A 155 -8.44 -11.37 -16.40
N GLN A 156 -7.57 -10.57 -15.82
CA GLN A 156 -6.90 -9.45 -16.49
C GLN A 156 -5.48 -9.80 -16.97
N ILE A 157 -4.95 -10.97 -16.61
CA ILE A 157 -3.56 -11.30 -16.88
C ILE A 157 -3.24 -11.36 -18.37
N ASP A 158 -4.16 -11.89 -19.19
CA ASP A 158 -3.98 -12.00 -20.66
C ASP A 158 -3.92 -10.65 -21.35
N PRO A 159 -4.84 -9.70 -21.11
CA PRO A 159 -4.70 -8.31 -21.58
C PRO A 159 -3.39 -7.65 -21.15
N ILE A 160 -2.94 -7.85 -19.91
CA ILE A 160 -1.68 -7.30 -19.41
C ILE A 160 -0.49 -7.85 -20.20
N TYR A 161 -0.43 -9.18 -20.37
CA TYR A 161 0.62 -9.80 -21.19
C TYR A 161 0.61 -9.29 -22.63
N ASN A 162 -0.55 -9.17 -23.25
CA ASN A 162 -0.68 -8.65 -24.60
C ASN A 162 -0.16 -7.21 -24.69
N GLN A 163 -0.49 -6.36 -23.73
CA GLN A 163 0.01 -5.00 -23.69
C GLN A 163 1.54 -4.94 -23.60
N ILE A 164 2.13 -5.76 -22.72
CA ILE A 164 3.59 -5.77 -22.49
C ILE A 164 4.35 -6.39 -23.67
N THR A 165 3.82 -7.46 -24.28
CA THR A 165 4.56 -8.25 -25.27
C THR A 165 4.27 -7.86 -26.72
N HIS A 166 3.13 -7.21 -27.00
CA HIS A 166 2.68 -6.91 -28.36
C HIS A 166 2.55 -5.40 -28.65
N THR A 167 2.88 -4.53 -27.70
CA THR A 167 2.95 -3.09 -27.99
C THR A 167 4.39 -2.60 -27.99
N PRO A 168 4.75 -1.65 -28.88
CA PRO A 168 6.12 -1.11 -28.92
C PRO A 168 6.58 -0.57 -27.57
N MET A 169 5.71 0.16 -26.87
CA MET A 169 6.02 0.75 -25.57
C MET A 169 6.18 -0.33 -24.48
N GLY A 170 5.32 -1.33 -24.44
CA GLY A 170 5.41 -2.43 -23.47
C GLY A 170 6.70 -3.21 -23.63
N VAL A 171 7.04 -3.61 -24.88
CA VAL A 171 8.30 -4.31 -25.18
C VAL A 171 9.51 -3.45 -24.85
N PHE A 172 9.47 -2.16 -25.17
CA PHE A 172 10.56 -1.24 -24.84
C PHE A 172 10.78 -1.14 -23.33
N GLN A 173 9.73 -0.87 -22.58
CA GLN A 173 9.83 -0.73 -21.12
C GLN A 173 10.32 -2.02 -20.44
N ASP A 174 9.80 -3.20 -20.80
CA ASP A 174 10.24 -4.46 -20.22
C ASP A 174 11.71 -4.75 -20.54
N ARG A 175 12.15 -4.53 -21.78
CA ARG A 175 13.55 -4.77 -22.18
C ARG A 175 14.52 -3.78 -21.55
N VAL A 176 14.15 -2.51 -21.47
CA VAL A 176 14.99 -1.47 -20.85
C VAL A 176 15.14 -1.71 -19.36
N ASP A 177 14.04 -2.03 -18.66
CA ASP A 177 14.08 -2.34 -17.23
C ASP A 177 15.00 -3.53 -16.96
N ARG A 178 14.86 -4.62 -17.73
CA ARG A 178 15.74 -5.79 -17.61
C ARG A 178 17.20 -5.45 -17.90
N PHE A 179 17.47 -4.70 -18.95
CA PHE A 179 18.84 -4.33 -19.34
C PHE A 179 19.52 -3.47 -18.27
N ILE A 180 18.85 -2.42 -17.79
CA ILE A 180 19.39 -1.52 -16.76
C ILE A 180 19.68 -2.28 -15.45
N LYS A 181 18.83 -3.24 -15.10
CA LYS A 181 18.98 -4.06 -13.89
C LYS A 181 19.80 -5.33 -14.09
N GLY A 182 20.59 -5.41 -15.18
CA GLY A 182 21.49 -6.55 -15.46
C GLY A 182 20.76 -7.90 -15.62
N ASN A 183 19.51 -7.90 -16.10
CA ASN A 183 18.63 -9.07 -16.19
C ASN A 183 18.38 -9.76 -14.84
N ASP A 184 18.39 -9.01 -13.75
CA ASP A 184 18.00 -9.54 -12.45
C ASP A 184 16.62 -10.20 -12.54
N TYR A 185 16.45 -11.37 -11.88
CA TYR A 185 15.19 -12.13 -11.95
C TYR A 185 13.98 -11.39 -11.43
N ARG A 186 14.18 -10.32 -10.67
CA ARG A 186 13.14 -9.43 -10.12
C ARG A 186 12.71 -8.33 -11.10
N SER A 187 13.50 -8.12 -12.18
CA SER A 187 13.23 -7.07 -13.16
C SER A 187 12.30 -7.54 -14.26
N GLY A 188 11.55 -6.59 -14.82
CA GLY A 188 10.62 -6.82 -15.91
C GLY A 188 9.40 -7.65 -15.49
N PHE A 189 8.49 -7.86 -16.43
CA PHE A 189 7.29 -8.66 -16.19
C PHE A 189 7.61 -10.15 -16.29
N PRO A 190 7.06 -11.02 -15.41
CA PRO A 190 7.36 -12.45 -15.46
C PRO A 190 6.98 -13.06 -16.82
N LYS A 191 7.82 -13.91 -17.36
CA LYS A 191 7.49 -14.65 -18.58
C LYS A 191 6.44 -15.70 -18.26
N ARG A 192 5.57 -16.00 -19.22
CA ARG A 192 4.69 -17.16 -19.13
C ARG A 192 5.54 -18.43 -19.11
N PRO A 193 5.16 -19.43 -18.31
CA PRO A 193 5.83 -20.72 -18.31
C PRO A 193 5.72 -21.42 -19.68
#